data_54aef73de787952022df122b19f37253
#
_entry.id   54aef73de787952022df122b19f37253
#
_cell.length_a   1.000
_cell.length_b   1.000
_cell.length_c   1.000
_cell.angle_alpha   90.00
_cell.angle_beta   90.00
_cell.angle_gamma   90.00
#
_symmetry.space_group_name_H-M   'P 1'
#
loop_
_entity.id
_entity.type
_entity.pdbx_description
1 polymer ?
#
loop_
_entity_poly.entity_id
_entity_poly.type
_entity_poly.pdbx_seq_one_letter_code
_entity_poly.pdbx_strand_id
1 'polypeptide(L)'
;MAAILLMLSAILGAAPAATVSAEERPTFDHAATSEKIVALTFDADMTPGMLRELKGGKVASWYNEKVIEALRQRHASATLFLTGLWIETYPDATKQLAADPLFELGNHSYSHGAFHSPCYNLFPIPQSKQAAEVQTTDDLLKQYAGTYKKYFRFPGLCSDAQAMKTVEDQGYTVIGGDIDGADAFEKSPKWVAADVVSHVRPGSIVVLHMHGGPNAPATANALPDIITKLRAEGYSFVKVSDLLKLPAGEPVKHPAVARQIAGSPPNVAPAFFPFWHFFGR
;
A
#
# COMPACT_ATOMS: atom_id res chain seq x y z
N MET A 1 -53.17 1.87 68.76
CA MET A 1 -53.25 1.83 67.31
C MET A 1 -51.92 2.38 66.77
N ALA A 2 -51.01 1.52 66.34
CA ALA A 2 -49.71 1.92 65.82
C ALA A 2 -49.74 1.80 64.28
N ALA A 3 -49.47 2.91 63.60
CA ALA A 3 -49.37 2.96 62.13
C ALA A 3 -47.94 2.61 61.71
N ILE A 4 -47.79 1.54 60.93
CA ILE A 4 -46.54 1.13 60.31
C ILE A 4 -46.42 1.86 58.98
N LEU A 5 -45.38 2.71 58.86
CA LEU A 5 -45.05 3.42 57.60
C LEU A 5 -44.07 2.53 56.82
N LEU A 6 -44.53 1.95 55.69
CA LEU A 6 -43.67 1.24 54.75
C LEU A 6 -42.95 2.25 53.83
N MET A 7 -41.64 2.33 53.96
CA MET A 7 -40.78 3.04 53.02
C MET A 7 -40.47 2.13 51.81
N LEU A 8 -40.97 2.48 50.64
CA LEU A 8 -40.62 1.87 49.36
C LEU A 8 -39.33 2.50 48.83
N SER A 9 -38.23 1.78 48.88
CA SER A 9 -36.98 2.21 48.27
C SER A 9 -37.01 1.85 46.77
N ALA A 10 -37.10 2.84 45.89
CA ALA A 10 -36.96 2.65 44.46
C ALA A 10 -35.47 2.49 44.10
N ILE A 11 -35.11 1.30 43.71
CA ILE A 11 -33.77 1.04 43.11
C ILE A 11 -33.81 1.51 41.65
N LEU A 12 -33.22 2.69 41.35
CA LEU A 12 -32.93 3.08 39.98
C LEU A 12 -31.80 2.18 39.44
N GLY A 13 -32.17 1.19 38.66
CA GLY A 13 -31.23 0.44 37.86
C GLY A 13 -30.62 1.31 36.76
N ALA A 14 -29.31 1.63 36.87
CA ALA A 14 -28.58 2.22 35.80
C ALA A 14 -28.48 1.17 34.65
N ALA A 15 -29.09 1.48 33.49
CA ALA A 15 -28.88 0.67 32.31
C ALA A 15 -27.37 0.69 31.90
N PRO A 16 -26.77 -0.45 31.55
CA PRO A 16 -25.40 -0.44 31.05
C PRO A 16 -25.34 0.40 29.77
N ALA A 17 -24.41 1.34 29.72
CA ALA A 17 -24.11 2.06 28.51
C ALA A 17 -23.66 1.03 27.44
N ALA A 18 -24.41 0.97 26.35
CA ALA A 18 -24.02 0.16 25.20
C ALA A 18 -22.68 0.70 24.72
N THR A 19 -21.63 -0.10 24.89
CA THR A 19 -20.35 0.13 24.22
C THR A 19 -20.62 -0.07 22.73
N VAL A 20 -20.72 1.03 21.99
CA VAL A 20 -20.67 1.00 20.52
C VAL A 20 -19.27 0.50 20.22
N SER A 21 -19.15 -0.77 19.81
CA SER A 21 -17.94 -1.26 19.19
C SER A 21 -17.68 -0.37 17.98
N ALA A 22 -16.51 0.26 17.94
CA ALA A 22 -16.09 0.94 16.72
C ALA A 22 -16.12 -0.13 15.61
N GLU A 23 -17.03 0.04 14.67
CA GLU A 23 -17.13 -0.81 13.50
C GLU A 23 -15.81 -0.64 12.75
N GLU A 24 -14.99 -1.69 12.69
CA GLU A 24 -13.75 -1.67 11.92
C GLU A 24 -14.14 -1.37 10.47
N ARG A 25 -13.76 -0.20 9.98
CA ARG A 25 -13.98 0.12 8.58
C ARG A 25 -13.00 -0.74 7.78
N PRO A 26 -13.50 -1.63 6.93
CA PRO A 26 -12.62 -2.51 6.18
C PRO A 26 -11.80 -1.70 5.18
N THR A 27 -10.58 -2.16 4.92
CA THR A 27 -9.78 -1.70 3.78
C THR A 27 -10.57 -1.90 2.48
N PHE A 28 -10.53 -0.93 1.58
CA PHE A 28 -11.14 -1.07 0.27
C PHE A 28 -10.19 -1.86 -0.65
N ASP A 29 -10.45 -3.15 -0.82
CA ASP A 29 -9.58 -4.07 -1.53
C ASP A 29 -10.01 -4.32 -2.97
N HIS A 30 -11.31 -4.23 -3.27
CA HIS A 30 -11.89 -4.32 -4.60
C HIS A 30 -13.32 -3.75 -4.61
N ALA A 31 -13.85 -3.47 -5.80
CA ALA A 31 -15.24 -3.06 -5.98
C ALA A 31 -16.14 -4.26 -6.32
N ALA A 32 -17.36 -4.28 -5.77
CA ALA A 32 -18.40 -5.25 -6.15
C ALA A 32 -19.05 -4.81 -7.47
N THR A 33 -18.62 -5.41 -8.57
CA THR A 33 -19.13 -5.12 -9.91
C THR A 33 -19.01 -6.32 -10.83
N SER A 34 -19.86 -6.38 -11.85
CA SER A 34 -19.73 -7.30 -12.98
C SER A 34 -19.05 -6.66 -14.20
N GLU A 35 -18.81 -5.35 -14.16
CA GLU A 35 -18.11 -4.65 -15.22
C GLU A 35 -16.63 -5.06 -15.25
N LYS A 36 -16.10 -5.39 -16.41
CA LYS A 36 -14.68 -5.74 -16.59
C LYS A 36 -13.80 -4.48 -16.51
N ILE A 37 -13.67 -3.94 -15.30
CA ILE A 37 -12.78 -2.85 -14.93
C ILE A 37 -11.78 -3.33 -13.88
N VAL A 38 -10.56 -2.79 -13.92
CA VAL A 38 -9.47 -3.12 -13.00
C VAL A 38 -8.65 -1.87 -12.73
N ALA A 39 -8.24 -1.67 -11.47
CA ALA A 39 -7.29 -0.64 -11.12
C ALA A 39 -5.87 -1.24 -10.99
N LEU A 40 -4.95 -0.77 -11.81
CA LEU A 40 -3.53 -0.99 -11.59
C LEU A 40 -3.04 0.05 -10.58
N THR A 41 -2.38 -0.41 -9.53
CA THR A 41 -1.82 0.49 -8.52
C THR A 41 -0.34 0.20 -8.32
N PHE A 42 0.44 1.24 -8.02
CA PHE A 42 1.89 1.13 -7.90
C PHE A 42 2.37 1.83 -6.64
N ASP A 43 3.13 1.10 -5.84
CA ASP A 43 3.76 1.63 -4.65
C ASP A 43 5.17 2.14 -4.99
N ALA A 44 5.46 3.38 -4.58
CA ALA A 44 6.75 4.04 -4.76
C ALA A 44 7.47 4.11 -3.41
N ASP A 45 8.04 2.98 -3.01
CA ASP A 45 8.69 2.85 -1.72
C ASP A 45 10.03 3.60 -1.69
N MET A 46 10.28 4.23 -0.56
CA MET A 46 11.59 4.75 -0.20
C MET A 46 11.79 4.62 1.30
N THR A 47 12.70 3.75 1.69
CA THR A 47 13.13 3.65 3.09
C THR A 47 14.36 4.52 3.35
N PRO A 48 14.68 4.83 4.61
CA PRO A 48 15.97 5.47 4.94
C PRO A 48 17.18 4.67 4.47
N GLY A 49 17.04 3.33 4.38
CA GLY A 49 18.07 2.44 3.81
C GLY A 49 18.28 2.69 2.32
N MET A 50 17.20 2.66 1.55
CA MET A 50 17.20 2.93 0.10
C MET A 50 17.76 4.32 -0.21
N LEU A 51 17.39 5.33 0.59
CA LEU A 51 17.93 6.68 0.43
C LEU A 51 19.45 6.72 0.66
N ARG A 52 19.98 5.98 1.65
CA ARG A 52 21.44 5.87 1.86
C ARG A 52 22.13 5.18 0.68
N GLU A 53 21.56 4.15 0.11
CA GLU A 53 22.10 3.44 -1.05
C GLU A 53 22.15 4.33 -2.29
N LEU A 54 21.10 5.12 -2.52
CA LEU A 54 21.05 6.11 -3.59
C LEU A 54 22.14 7.18 -3.40
N LYS A 55 22.21 7.79 -2.22
CA LYS A 55 23.22 8.83 -1.90
C LYS A 55 24.65 8.30 -1.94
N GLY A 56 24.83 7.01 -1.63
CA GLY A 56 26.11 6.31 -1.69
C GLY A 56 26.47 5.78 -3.08
N GLY A 57 25.65 6.02 -4.11
CA GLY A 57 25.89 5.58 -5.49
C GLY A 57 25.79 4.07 -5.72
N LYS A 58 25.24 3.31 -4.75
CA LYS A 58 25.02 1.86 -4.92
C LYS A 58 23.88 1.55 -5.88
N VAL A 59 22.89 2.44 -5.94
CA VAL A 59 21.74 2.35 -6.84
C VAL A 59 21.64 3.67 -7.59
N ALA A 60 21.41 3.60 -8.89
CA ALA A 60 21.31 4.79 -9.75
C ALA A 60 20.00 5.54 -9.54
N SER A 61 18.91 4.83 -9.30
CA SER A 61 17.57 5.40 -9.06
C SER A 61 16.66 4.40 -8.36
N TRP A 62 15.78 4.91 -7.48
CA TRP A 62 14.62 4.20 -6.95
C TRP A 62 13.32 4.66 -7.61
N TYR A 63 13.42 5.14 -8.84
CA TYR A 63 12.28 5.44 -9.71
C TYR A 63 12.46 4.72 -11.04
N ASN A 64 11.57 3.80 -11.33
CA ASN A 64 11.55 3.06 -12.59
C ASN A 64 10.64 3.77 -13.60
N GLU A 65 11.17 4.75 -14.32
CA GLU A 65 10.44 5.51 -15.32
C GLU A 65 9.79 4.63 -16.40
N LYS A 66 10.38 3.46 -16.69
CA LYS A 66 9.83 2.52 -17.69
C LYS A 66 8.45 1.99 -17.31
N VAL A 67 8.10 1.96 -16.01
CA VAL A 67 6.74 1.62 -15.55
C VAL A 67 5.76 2.68 -16.06
N ILE A 68 6.09 3.95 -15.85
CA ILE A 68 5.26 5.08 -16.27
C ILE A 68 5.19 5.19 -17.79
N GLU A 69 6.32 4.99 -18.48
CA GLU A 69 6.37 4.95 -19.95
C GLU A 69 5.46 3.85 -20.52
N ALA A 70 5.50 2.64 -19.93
CA ALA A 70 4.65 1.53 -20.36
C ALA A 70 3.16 1.83 -20.18
N LEU A 71 2.77 2.49 -19.08
CA LEU A 71 1.40 2.92 -18.83
C LEU A 71 0.94 3.99 -19.84
N ARG A 72 1.79 5.01 -20.08
CA ARG A 72 1.52 6.09 -21.05
C ARG A 72 1.37 5.55 -22.47
N GLN A 73 2.31 4.75 -22.94
CA GLN A 73 2.29 4.14 -24.27
C GLN A 73 1.03 3.31 -24.53
N ARG A 74 0.49 2.74 -23.47
CA ARG A 74 -0.72 1.89 -23.53
C ARG A 74 -1.99 2.59 -23.07
N HIS A 75 -1.93 3.90 -22.76
CA HIS A 75 -3.07 4.65 -22.24
C HIS A 75 -3.80 3.90 -21.12
N ALA A 76 -3.03 3.34 -20.17
CA ALA A 76 -3.56 2.64 -19.01
C ALA A 76 -3.54 3.56 -17.79
N SER A 77 -4.71 3.86 -17.24
CA SER A 77 -4.84 4.64 -16.00
C SER A 77 -4.30 3.86 -14.82
N ALA A 78 -3.75 4.58 -13.82
CA ALA A 78 -3.23 3.97 -12.60
C ALA A 78 -3.37 4.91 -11.39
N THR A 79 -3.31 4.31 -10.19
CA THR A 79 -3.18 5.03 -8.92
C THR A 79 -1.81 4.75 -8.33
N LEU A 80 -1.09 5.79 -7.92
CA LEU A 80 0.28 5.72 -7.45
C LEU A 80 0.32 6.11 -5.97
N PHE A 81 0.82 5.24 -5.10
CA PHE A 81 1.00 5.49 -3.68
C PHE A 81 2.46 5.84 -3.40
N LEU A 82 2.71 7.10 -3.04
CA LEU A 82 4.06 7.62 -2.90
C LEU A 82 4.45 7.74 -1.44
N THR A 83 5.65 7.28 -1.09
CA THR A 83 6.23 7.59 0.21
C THR A 83 6.77 9.01 0.25
N GLY A 84 6.77 9.65 1.44
CA GLY A 84 7.28 11.01 1.59
C GLY A 84 8.75 11.13 1.20
N LEU A 85 9.59 10.17 1.59
CA LEU A 85 11.02 10.14 1.19
C LEU A 85 11.19 10.03 -0.33
N TRP A 86 10.30 9.32 -1.04
CA TRP A 86 10.33 9.27 -2.49
C TRP A 86 9.98 10.63 -3.11
N ILE A 87 8.95 11.31 -2.58
CA ILE A 87 8.53 12.66 -3.03
C ILE A 87 9.66 13.66 -2.85
N GLU A 88 10.32 13.68 -1.70
CA GLU A 88 11.48 14.56 -1.44
C GLU A 88 12.66 14.27 -2.37
N THR A 89 12.83 13.00 -2.75
CA THR A 89 13.92 12.57 -3.63
C THR A 89 13.62 12.90 -5.09
N TYR A 90 12.37 12.81 -5.51
CA TYR A 90 11.91 13.00 -6.90
C TYR A 90 10.78 14.04 -7.02
N PRO A 91 11.00 15.29 -6.57
CA PRO A 91 9.95 16.30 -6.53
C PRO A 91 9.41 16.67 -7.93
N ASP A 92 10.28 16.70 -8.93
CA ASP A 92 9.85 17.03 -10.31
C ASP A 92 9.08 15.86 -10.96
N ALA A 93 9.46 14.61 -10.69
CA ALA A 93 8.67 13.46 -11.10
C ALA A 93 7.28 13.49 -10.42
N THR A 94 7.21 13.81 -9.13
CA THR A 94 5.94 13.96 -8.41
C THR A 94 5.02 14.98 -9.08
N LYS A 95 5.53 16.16 -9.46
CA LYS A 95 4.76 17.19 -10.18
C LYS A 95 4.26 16.70 -11.54
N GLN A 96 5.14 16.02 -12.30
CA GLN A 96 4.79 15.48 -13.61
C GLN A 96 3.71 14.40 -13.52
N LEU A 97 3.81 13.50 -12.53
CA LEU A 97 2.83 12.45 -12.31
C LEU A 97 1.48 13.01 -11.87
N ALA A 98 1.48 14.04 -11.00
CA ALA A 98 0.25 14.71 -10.57
C ALA A 98 -0.47 15.47 -11.70
N ALA A 99 0.29 15.99 -12.66
CA ALA A 99 -0.25 16.72 -13.82
C ALA A 99 -0.75 15.79 -14.93
N ASP A 100 -0.39 14.52 -14.92
CA ASP A 100 -0.75 13.55 -15.95
C ASP A 100 -2.17 12.99 -15.68
N PRO A 101 -3.13 13.17 -16.60
CA PRO A 101 -4.50 12.73 -16.42
C PRO A 101 -4.67 11.21 -16.30
N LEU A 102 -3.67 10.42 -16.71
CA LEU A 102 -3.68 8.97 -16.53
C LEU A 102 -3.52 8.56 -15.09
N PHE A 103 -2.94 9.41 -14.23
CA PHE A 103 -2.58 9.05 -12.88
C PHE A 103 -3.39 9.80 -11.82
N GLU A 104 -3.48 9.22 -10.65
CA GLU A 104 -3.84 9.88 -9.40
C GLU A 104 -2.86 9.45 -8.31
N LEU A 105 -2.60 10.33 -7.36
CA LEU A 105 -1.62 10.11 -6.30
C LEU A 105 -2.30 9.89 -4.96
N GLY A 106 -1.75 8.97 -4.17
CA GLY A 106 -2.11 8.67 -2.79
C GLY A 106 -0.87 8.62 -1.89
N ASN A 107 -1.10 8.44 -0.61
CA ASN A 107 -0.10 8.46 0.46
C ASN A 107 0.32 7.02 0.83
N HIS A 108 1.64 6.78 0.93
CA HIS A 108 2.21 5.48 1.31
C HIS A 108 3.09 5.57 2.57
N SER A 109 2.74 6.44 3.54
CA SER A 109 3.56 6.83 4.69
C SER A 109 4.82 7.64 4.29
N TYR A 110 5.57 8.12 5.28
CA TYR A 110 6.78 8.89 4.99
C TYR A 110 7.97 7.99 4.66
N SER A 111 8.25 7.02 5.51
CA SER A 111 9.50 6.26 5.48
C SER A 111 9.35 4.78 5.12
N HIS A 112 8.14 4.35 4.69
CA HIS A 112 7.84 2.96 4.36
C HIS A 112 8.11 1.98 5.52
N GLY A 113 7.88 2.40 6.77
CA GLY A 113 7.96 1.50 7.92
C GLY A 113 6.62 0.81 8.20
N ALA A 114 6.67 -0.31 8.92
CA ALA A 114 5.49 -1.09 9.29
C ALA A 114 4.66 -0.38 10.38
N PHE A 115 3.37 -0.19 10.14
CA PHE A 115 2.42 0.33 11.14
C PHE A 115 1.93 -0.76 12.09
N HIS A 116 2.03 -2.02 11.68
CA HIS A 116 1.79 -3.20 12.49
C HIS A 116 2.92 -4.21 12.28
N SER A 117 3.34 -4.90 13.33
CA SER A 117 4.43 -5.88 13.26
C SER A 117 3.96 -7.23 13.83
N PRO A 118 4.44 -8.35 13.25
CA PRO A 118 5.43 -8.47 12.19
C PRO A 118 4.86 -8.12 10.80
N CYS A 119 5.66 -7.47 9.94
CA CYS A 119 5.28 -7.14 8.56
C CYS A 119 6.51 -7.26 7.67
N TYR A 120 6.69 -8.37 7.02
CA TYR A 120 7.89 -8.67 6.23
C TYR A 120 9.17 -8.34 7.02
N ASN A 121 10.15 -7.71 6.37
CA ASN A 121 11.36 -7.19 7.03
C ASN A 121 11.31 -5.68 7.23
N LEU A 122 10.11 -5.08 7.23
CA LEU A 122 9.95 -3.65 7.45
C LEU A 122 10.27 -3.30 8.91
N PHE A 123 10.96 -2.19 9.11
CA PHE A 123 11.20 -1.68 10.45
C PHE A 123 9.90 -1.14 11.05
N PRO A 124 9.65 -1.34 12.35
CA PRO A 124 8.40 -0.91 12.96
C PRO A 124 8.36 0.61 13.15
N ILE A 125 7.21 1.21 12.88
CA ILE A 125 6.90 2.59 13.27
C ILE A 125 6.23 2.58 14.63
N PRO A 126 6.82 3.20 15.68
CA PRO A 126 6.15 3.34 16.96
C PRO A 126 4.79 4.03 16.79
N GLN A 127 3.77 3.55 17.49
CA GLN A 127 2.41 4.08 17.42
C GLN A 127 2.36 5.61 17.54
N SER A 128 3.14 6.19 18.45
CA SER A 128 3.24 7.65 18.67
C SER A 128 3.82 8.43 17.48
N LYS A 129 4.37 7.74 16.46
CA LYS A 129 4.95 8.34 15.26
C LYS A 129 4.10 8.10 14.00
N GLN A 130 3.16 7.17 14.04
CA GLN A 130 2.35 6.80 12.87
C GLN A 130 1.58 7.98 12.28
N ALA A 131 0.97 8.82 13.12
CA ALA A 131 0.28 10.02 12.65
C ALA A 131 1.21 11.00 11.93
N ALA A 132 2.45 11.15 12.39
CA ALA A 132 3.44 12.00 11.75
C ALA A 132 3.91 11.43 10.40
N GLU A 133 4.04 10.11 10.27
CA GLU A 133 4.34 9.44 8.98
C GLU A 133 3.30 9.77 7.90
N VAL A 134 2.01 9.77 8.27
CA VAL A 134 0.93 10.13 7.36
C VAL A 134 0.93 11.63 7.05
N GLN A 135 1.00 12.48 8.10
CA GLN A 135 0.91 13.93 7.97
C GLN A 135 2.07 14.52 7.17
N THR A 136 3.30 14.06 7.41
CA THR A 136 4.48 14.56 6.68
C THR A 136 4.35 14.30 5.18
N THR A 137 3.89 13.11 4.80
CA THR A 137 3.64 12.79 3.39
C THR A 137 2.48 13.60 2.81
N ASP A 138 1.43 13.85 3.59
CA ASP A 138 0.32 14.71 3.19
C ASP A 138 0.80 16.14 2.85
N ASP A 139 1.68 16.69 3.66
CA ASP A 139 2.24 18.03 3.44
C ASP A 139 3.13 18.07 2.20
N LEU A 140 3.91 17.02 1.96
CA LEU A 140 4.72 16.89 0.74
C LEU A 140 3.84 16.72 -0.52
N LEU A 141 2.77 15.94 -0.46
CA LEU A 141 1.80 15.82 -1.55
C LEU A 141 1.13 17.17 -1.85
N LYS A 142 0.75 17.94 -0.84
CA LYS A 142 0.23 19.30 -1.01
C LYS A 142 1.25 20.21 -1.69
N GLN A 143 2.49 20.14 -1.25
CA GLN A 143 3.56 21.00 -1.74
C GLN A 143 3.94 20.70 -3.19
N TYR A 144 4.11 19.42 -3.54
CA TYR A 144 4.69 19.02 -4.82
C TYR A 144 3.68 18.53 -5.85
N ALA A 145 2.61 17.88 -5.41
CA ALA A 145 1.57 17.40 -6.31
C ALA A 145 0.44 18.42 -6.52
N GLY A 146 0.15 19.22 -5.50
CA GLY A 146 -1.00 20.14 -5.51
C GLY A 146 -2.34 19.42 -5.46
N THR A 147 -2.62 18.58 -6.45
CA THR A 147 -3.83 17.72 -6.50
C THR A 147 -3.45 16.27 -6.25
N TYR A 148 -4.08 15.66 -5.26
CA TYR A 148 -3.91 14.25 -4.88
C TYR A 148 -5.18 13.73 -4.22
N LYS A 149 -5.22 12.42 -3.95
CA LYS A 149 -6.36 11.79 -3.28
C LYS A 149 -6.04 11.48 -1.83
N LYS A 150 -7.01 11.66 -0.94
CA LYS A 150 -6.92 11.24 0.46
C LYS A 150 -7.06 9.71 0.57
N TYR A 151 -6.21 9.00 -0.19
CA TYR A 151 -6.07 7.55 -0.17
C TYR A 151 -4.75 7.20 0.48
N PHE A 152 -4.79 6.25 1.39
CA PHE A 152 -3.62 5.73 2.09
C PHE A 152 -3.48 4.23 1.83
N ARG A 153 -2.27 3.79 1.57
CA ARG A 153 -1.93 2.37 1.56
C ARG A 153 -0.89 2.11 2.63
N PHE A 154 -1.13 1.10 3.47
CA PHE A 154 -0.16 0.68 4.46
C PHE A 154 1.04 0.01 3.80
N PRO A 155 2.29 0.35 4.20
CA PRO A 155 3.47 -0.42 3.80
C PRO A 155 3.29 -1.91 4.09
N GLY A 156 3.56 -2.75 3.06
CA GLY A 156 3.35 -4.19 3.14
C GLY A 156 1.92 -4.65 3.36
N LEU A 157 0.92 -3.75 3.23
CA LEU A 157 -0.50 -4.02 3.51
C LEU A 157 -0.77 -4.46 4.97
N CYS A 158 0.14 -4.15 5.91
CA CYS A 158 0.06 -4.56 7.29
C CYS A 158 -0.54 -3.46 8.16
N SER A 159 -1.70 -3.73 8.74
CA SER A 159 -2.39 -2.83 9.67
C SER A 159 -3.04 -3.58 10.81
N ASP A 160 -3.37 -2.86 11.85
CA ASP A 160 -4.29 -3.27 12.92
C ASP A 160 -5.35 -2.17 13.14
N ALA A 161 -6.30 -2.43 14.01
CA ALA A 161 -7.38 -1.47 14.30
C ALA A 161 -6.86 -0.10 14.75
N GLN A 162 -5.74 -0.05 15.48
CA GLN A 162 -5.14 1.20 15.94
C GLN A 162 -4.48 1.97 14.78
N ALA A 163 -3.75 1.29 13.91
CA ALA A 163 -3.16 1.87 12.72
C ALA A 163 -4.25 2.40 11.75
N MET A 164 -5.30 1.60 11.54
CA MET A 164 -6.48 2.01 10.76
C MET A 164 -7.06 3.31 11.28
N LYS A 165 -7.37 3.35 12.59
CA LYS A 165 -7.91 4.55 13.23
C LYS A 165 -6.99 5.76 13.07
N THR A 166 -5.68 5.59 13.21
CA THR A 166 -4.70 6.68 13.06
C THR A 166 -4.75 7.31 11.68
N VAL A 167 -4.96 6.52 10.64
CA VAL A 167 -5.04 6.97 9.24
C VAL A 167 -6.41 7.60 8.95
N GLU A 168 -7.49 6.97 9.40
CA GLU A 168 -8.87 7.47 9.22
C GLU A 168 -9.13 8.79 9.94
N ASP A 169 -8.60 8.98 11.14
CA ASP A 169 -8.69 10.23 11.90
C ASP A 169 -8.07 11.43 11.14
N GLN A 170 -7.20 11.19 10.17
CA GLN A 170 -6.62 12.21 9.28
C GLN A 170 -7.40 12.37 7.96
N GLY A 171 -8.59 11.75 7.86
CA GLY A 171 -9.49 11.87 6.71
C GLY A 171 -9.09 11.04 5.50
N TYR A 172 -8.26 10.02 5.67
CA TYR A 172 -7.86 9.10 4.61
C TYR A 172 -8.82 7.92 4.48
N THR A 173 -9.04 7.49 3.23
CA THR A 173 -9.61 6.18 2.92
C THR A 173 -8.47 5.19 2.73
N VAL A 174 -8.51 4.06 3.44
CA VAL A 174 -7.50 3.02 3.30
C VAL A 174 -7.80 2.16 2.09
N ILE A 175 -6.81 2.05 1.20
CA ILE A 175 -6.86 1.28 -0.03
C ILE A 175 -5.87 0.13 0.06
N GLY A 176 -6.38 -1.07 -0.01
CA GLY A 176 -5.56 -2.29 -0.15
C GLY A 176 -5.44 -2.73 -1.61
N GLY A 177 -5.68 -4.00 -1.83
CA GLY A 177 -5.77 -4.63 -3.13
C GLY A 177 -6.11 -6.11 -2.95
N ASP A 178 -6.86 -6.68 -3.84
CA ASP A 178 -7.20 -8.11 -3.81
C ASP A 178 -6.18 -8.97 -4.57
N ILE A 179 -5.26 -8.34 -5.31
CA ILE A 179 -4.20 -9.02 -6.05
C ILE A 179 -2.85 -8.39 -5.71
N ASP A 180 -1.99 -9.17 -5.05
CA ASP A 180 -0.57 -8.87 -4.90
C ASP A 180 0.17 -9.46 -6.10
N GLY A 181 0.74 -8.60 -6.94
CA GLY A 181 1.48 -9.02 -8.14
C GLY A 181 2.81 -9.70 -7.86
N ALA A 182 3.20 -9.81 -6.59
CA ALA A 182 4.44 -10.41 -6.10
C ALA A 182 5.74 -9.88 -6.74
N ASP A 183 5.66 -8.79 -7.48
CA ASP A 183 6.78 -8.19 -8.24
C ASP A 183 7.89 -7.64 -7.34
N ALA A 184 7.60 -7.36 -6.06
CA ALA A 184 8.61 -7.02 -5.05
C ALA A 184 9.60 -8.16 -4.77
N PHE A 185 9.20 -9.41 -5.02
CA PHE A 185 9.98 -10.62 -4.72
C PHE A 185 10.31 -11.44 -5.97
N GLU A 186 9.45 -11.40 -6.99
CA GLU A 186 9.57 -12.19 -8.21
C GLU A 186 10.36 -11.42 -9.28
N LYS A 187 11.33 -12.09 -9.90
CA LYS A 187 12.21 -11.50 -10.91
C LYS A 187 11.80 -11.84 -12.35
N SER A 188 10.86 -12.77 -12.53
CA SER A 188 10.38 -13.17 -13.86
C SER A 188 9.20 -12.31 -14.30
N PRO A 189 9.36 -11.45 -15.32
CA PRO A 189 8.24 -10.67 -15.85
C PRO A 189 7.10 -11.52 -16.39
N LYS A 190 7.43 -12.68 -16.97
CA LYS A 190 6.43 -13.63 -17.48
C LYS A 190 5.59 -14.23 -16.37
N TRP A 191 6.24 -14.55 -15.23
CA TRP A 191 5.53 -15.09 -14.08
C TRP A 191 4.61 -14.03 -13.47
N VAL A 192 5.13 -12.82 -13.20
CA VAL A 192 4.34 -11.68 -12.68
C VAL A 192 3.13 -11.41 -13.58
N ALA A 193 3.32 -11.36 -14.91
CA ALA A 193 2.23 -11.14 -15.84
C ALA A 193 1.20 -12.28 -15.82
N ALA A 194 1.63 -13.53 -15.77
CA ALA A 194 0.74 -14.68 -15.74
C ALA A 194 -0.06 -14.73 -14.42
N ASP A 195 0.61 -14.47 -13.30
CA ASP A 195 -0.02 -14.48 -11.98
C ASP A 195 -1.10 -13.39 -11.89
N VAL A 196 -0.78 -12.15 -12.23
CA VAL A 196 -1.76 -11.05 -12.23
C VAL A 196 -2.94 -11.35 -13.13
N VAL A 197 -2.70 -11.74 -14.39
CA VAL A 197 -3.78 -11.98 -15.36
C VAL A 197 -4.70 -13.12 -14.90
N SER A 198 -4.15 -14.18 -14.30
CA SER A 198 -4.95 -15.33 -13.87
C SER A 198 -5.85 -15.06 -12.65
N HIS A 199 -5.58 -14.02 -11.88
CA HIS A 199 -6.31 -13.69 -10.66
C HIS A 199 -7.23 -12.47 -10.79
N VAL A 200 -7.05 -11.62 -11.83
CA VAL A 200 -7.91 -10.45 -12.04
C VAL A 200 -9.36 -10.87 -12.27
N ARG A 201 -10.25 -10.21 -11.54
CA ARG A 201 -11.70 -10.28 -11.67
C ARG A 201 -12.30 -8.88 -11.79
N PRO A 202 -13.55 -8.73 -12.22
CA PRO A 202 -14.21 -7.41 -12.27
C PRO A 202 -14.08 -6.67 -10.94
N GLY A 203 -13.62 -5.42 -10.99
CA GLY A 203 -13.44 -4.57 -9.80
C GLY A 203 -12.15 -4.77 -9.02
N SER A 204 -11.23 -5.61 -9.47
CA SER A 204 -9.95 -5.87 -8.78
C SER A 204 -9.06 -4.64 -8.68
N ILE A 205 -8.29 -4.58 -7.59
CA ILE A 205 -7.17 -3.66 -7.38
C ILE A 205 -5.89 -4.48 -7.34
N VAL A 206 -5.01 -4.25 -8.32
CA VAL A 206 -3.71 -4.94 -8.43
C VAL A 206 -2.63 -4.07 -7.78
N VAL A 207 -1.88 -4.65 -6.85
CA VAL A 207 -0.73 -4.01 -6.19
C VAL A 207 0.55 -4.42 -6.89
N LEU A 208 1.26 -3.44 -7.41
CA LEU A 208 2.56 -3.54 -8.06
C LEU A 208 3.47 -2.43 -7.52
N HIS A 209 4.73 -2.40 -7.96
CA HIS A 209 5.70 -1.41 -7.50
C HIS A 209 6.33 -0.65 -8.66
N MET A 210 6.69 0.61 -8.42
CA MET A 210 7.40 1.44 -9.39
C MET A 210 8.84 1.75 -8.96
N HIS A 211 9.46 0.81 -8.28
CA HIS A 211 10.85 0.93 -7.88
C HIS A 211 11.80 0.88 -9.08
N GLY A 212 12.95 1.55 -8.93
CA GLY A 212 14.13 1.28 -9.70
C GLY A 212 15.07 0.33 -8.93
N GLY A 213 16.29 0.14 -9.46
CA GLY A 213 17.31 -0.69 -8.81
C GLY A 213 16.94 -2.17 -8.74
N PRO A 214 17.37 -2.86 -7.68
CA PRO A 214 17.16 -4.31 -7.55
C PRO A 214 15.76 -4.72 -7.08
N ASN A 215 14.97 -3.78 -6.55
CA ASN A 215 13.63 -4.05 -6.06
C ASN A 215 12.62 -3.97 -7.21
N ALA A 216 11.66 -4.90 -7.24
CA ALA A 216 10.64 -4.98 -8.27
C ALA A 216 11.18 -4.85 -9.72
N PRO A 217 12.24 -5.60 -10.11
CA PRO A 217 12.88 -5.45 -11.41
C PRO A 217 12.04 -5.96 -12.58
N ALA A 218 11.00 -6.76 -12.28
CA ALA A 218 10.15 -7.40 -13.28
C ALA A 218 9.02 -6.50 -13.79
N THR A 219 8.56 -5.54 -12.99
CA THR A 219 7.31 -4.80 -13.20
C THR A 219 7.23 -4.14 -14.57
N ALA A 220 8.22 -3.32 -14.94
CA ALA A 220 8.20 -2.60 -16.21
C ALA A 220 8.10 -3.53 -17.43
N ASN A 221 8.72 -4.72 -17.36
CA ASN A 221 8.71 -5.70 -18.42
C ASN A 221 7.46 -6.61 -18.40
N ALA A 222 6.78 -6.72 -17.26
CA ALA A 222 5.53 -7.48 -17.12
C ALA A 222 4.31 -6.68 -17.60
N LEU A 223 4.31 -5.36 -17.40
CA LEU A 223 3.17 -4.49 -17.72
C LEU A 223 2.66 -4.59 -19.15
N PRO A 224 3.51 -4.64 -20.20
CA PRO A 224 3.04 -4.83 -21.56
C PRO A 224 2.13 -6.04 -21.75
N ASP A 225 2.52 -7.17 -21.15
CA ASP A 225 1.77 -8.41 -21.24
C ASP A 225 0.49 -8.37 -20.40
N ILE A 226 0.56 -7.84 -19.17
CA ILE A 226 -0.59 -7.64 -18.29
C ILE A 226 -1.67 -6.84 -19.02
N ILE A 227 -1.31 -5.65 -19.52
CA ILE A 227 -2.27 -4.73 -20.16
C ILE A 227 -2.85 -5.35 -21.42
N THR A 228 -2.01 -5.98 -22.26
CA THR A 228 -2.46 -6.57 -23.53
C THR A 228 -3.43 -7.71 -23.30
N LYS A 229 -3.11 -8.62 -22.38
CA LYS A 229 -3.94 -9.80 -22.08
C LYS A 229 -5.26 -9.41 -21.43
N LEU A 230 -5.23 -8.54 -20.42
CA LEU A 230 -6.47 -8.09 -19.77
C LEU A 230 -7.39 -7.35 -20.74
N ARG A 231 -6.85 -6.53 -21.66
CA ARG A 231 -7.66 -5.91 -22.72
C ARG A 231 -8.26 -6.94 -23.67
N ALA A 232 -7.50 -7.96 -24.04
CA ALA A 232 -8.01 -9.05 -24.87
C ALA A 232 -9.16 -9.81 -24.20
N GLU A 233 -9.17 -9.85 -22.86
CA GLU A 233 -10.27 -10.39 -22.06
C GLU A 233 -11.42 -9.38 -21.84
N GLY A 234 -11.29 -8.16 -22.36
CA GLY A 234 -12.32 -7.11 -22.31
C GLY A 234 -12.23 -6.19 -21.09
N TYR A 235 -11.12 -6.19 -20.35
CA TYR A 235 -10.94 -5.27 -19.21
C TYR A 235 -10.55 -3.87 -19.67
N SER A 236 -11.10 -2.86 -18.97
CA SER A 236 -10.68 -1.47 -19.01
C SER A 236 -9.92 -1.10 -17.74
N PHE A 237 -8.91 -0.23 -17.89
CA PHE A 237 -8.09 0.24 -16.77
C PHE A 237 -8.64 1.55 -16.23
N VAL A 238 -8.99 1.56 -14.94
CA VAL A 238 -9.57 2.71 -14.24
C VAL A 238 -8.69 3.11 -13.06
N LYS A 239 -8.94 4.28 -12.47
CA LYS A 239 -8.30 4.69 -11.23
C LYS A 239 -9.09 4.16 -10.02
N VAL A 240 -8.45 4.08 -8.85
CA VAL A 240 -9.12 3.70 -7.61
C VAL A 240 -10.33 4.61 -7.33
N SER A 241 -10.21 5.92 -7.66
CA SER A 241 -11.33 6.87 -7.52
C SER A 241 -12.57 6.49 -8.34
N ASP A 242 -12.42 5.72 -9.40
CA ASP A 242 -13.57 5.23 -10.18
C ASP A 242 -14.18 3.98 -9.52
N LEU A 243 -13.36 3.09 -8.99
CA LEU A 243 -13.84 1.93 -8.23
C LEU A 243 -14.58 2.33 -6.95
N LEU A 244 -14.12 3.37 -6.26
CA LEU A 244 -14.75 3.87 -5.03
C LEU A 244 -16.16 4.47 -5.23
N LYS A 245 -16.59 4.68 -6.47
CA LYS A 245 -17.99 5.07 -6.79
C LYS A 245 -18.93 3.87 -6.76
N LEU A 246 -18.38 2.65 -6.71
CA LEU A 246 -19.11 1.39 -6.66
C LEU A 246 -19.12 0.85 -5.23
N PRO A 247 -20.04 -0.07 -4.89
CA PRO A 247 -20.04 -0.75 -3.60
C PRO A 247 -18.70 -1.48 -3.38
N ALA A 248 -18.21 -1.50 -2.14
CA ALA A 248 -17.09 -2.35 -1.77
C ALA A 248 -17.46 -3.83 -1.94
N GLY A 249 -16.51 -4.63 -2.38
CA GLY A 249 -16.62 -6.09 -2.38
C GLY A 249 -16.37 -6.67 -0.99
N GLU A 250 -16.53 -7.99 -0.88
CA GLU A 250 -16.24 -8.69 0.37
C GLU A 250 -14.76 -8.49 0.77
N PRO A 251 -14.47 -8.24 2.07
CA PRO A 251 -13.09 -8.04 2.52
C PRO A 251 -12.19 -9.22 2.15
N VAL A 252 -11.01 -8.92 1.64
CA VAL A 252 -10.02 -9.93 1.29
C VAL A 252 -9.11 -10.16 2.50
N LYS A 253 -8.98 -11.42 2.92
CA LYS A 253 -7.93 -11.81 3.86
C LYS A 253 -6.61 -11.80 3.08
N HIS A 254 -5.81 -10.78 3.25
CA HIS A 254 -4.53 -10.66 2.55
C HIS A 254 -3.63 -11.88 2.85
N PRO A 255 -3.27 -12.69 1.84
CA PRO A 255 -2.44 -13.86 2.04
C PRO A 255 -1.00 -13.53 2.45
N ALA A 256 -0.62 -12.25 2.43
CA ALA A 256 0.70 -11.78 2.81
C ALA A 256 1.14 -12.29 4.19
N VAL A 257 0.26 -12.25 5.20
CA VAL A 257 0.54 -12.80 6.52
C VAL A 257 0.58 -14.33 6.51
N ALA A 258 -0.26 -14.99 5.71
CA ALA A 258 -0.30 -16.44 5.63
C ALA A 258 0.89 -17.03 4.85
N ARG A 259 1.38 -16.35 3.79
CA ARG A 259 2.59 -16.78 3.06
C ARG A 259 3.86 -16.60 3.89
N GLN A 260 3.94 -15.60 4.78
CA GLN A 260 5.06 -15.48 5.72
C GLN A 260 5.15 -16.67 6.70
N ILE A 261 4.01 -17.21 7.10
CA ILE A 261 3.98 -18.36 8.06
C ILE A 261 4.30 -19.67 7.33
N ALA A 262 3.95 -19.81 6.05
CA ALA A 262 4.07 -21.07 5.31
C ALA A 262 5.33 -21.20 4.44
N GLY A 263 6.06 -20.12 4.18
CA GLY A 263 7.12 -20.12 3.16
C GLY A 263 8.26 -19.13 3.37
N SER A 264 8.69 -18.85 4.59
CA SER A 264 10.01 -18.26 4.77
C SER A 264 11.05 -19.29 4.34
N PRO A 265 11.89 -19.03 3.33
CA PRO A 265 13.09 -19.84 3.15
C PRO A 265 13.89 -19.72 4.46
N PRO A 266 14.50 -20.82 4.95
CA PRO A 266 15.27 -20.77 6.18
C PRO A 266 16.34 -19.70 6.03
N ASN A 267 16.34 -18.73 6.97
CA ASN A 267 17.40 -17.77 7.24
C ASN A 267 18.55 -17.79 6.23
N VAL A 268 18.49 -16.97 5.20
CA VAL A 268 19.73 -16.51 4.58
C VAL A 268 20.20 -15.39 5.51
N ALA A 269 20.99 -15.79 6.51
CA ALA A 269 21.78 -14.87 7.29
C ALA A 269 22.55 -13.96 6.32
N PRO A 270 22.68 -12.66 6.60
CA PRO A 270 23.54 -11.82 5.80
C PRO A 270 24.90 -12.48 5.78
N ALA A 271 25.41 -12.76 4.57
CA ALA A 271 26.74 -13.34 4.42
C ALA A 271 27.72 -12.34 5.04
N PHE A 272 28.18 -12.67 6.25
CA PHE A 272 29.37 -12.08 6.82
C PHE A 272 30.52 -12.46 5.90
N PHE A 273 30.96 -11.56 5.04
CA PHE A 273 32.25 -11.67 4.42
C PHE A 273 33.31 -11.54 5.52
N PRO A 274 34.11 -12.57 5.81
CA PRO A 274 35.23 -12.43 6.72
C PRO A 274 36.28 -11.52 6.06
N PHE A 275 36.63 -10.44 6.73
CA PHE A 275 37.81 -9.66 6.46
C PHE A 275 39.04 -10.59 6.65
N TRP A 276 39.62 -11.04 5.56
CA TRP A 276 40.96 -11.64 5.60
C TRP A 276 41.98 -10.54 5.41
N HIS A 277 42.72 -10.32 6.50
CA HIS A 277 43.95 -9.58 6.51
C HIS A 277 44.94 -10.25 5.52
N PHE A 278 45.44 -9.50 4.58
CA PHE A 278 46.74 -9.76 3.97
C PHE A 278 47.74 -8.77 4.53
N PHE A 279 48.44 -9.18 5.59
CA PHE A 279 49.79 -8.71 5.90
C PHE A 279 50.74 -9.80 5.47
N GLY A 280 51.80 -9.45 4.75
CA GLY A 280 52.98 -10.29 4.62
C GLY A 280 53.59 -10.39 3.23
N ARG A 281 54.50 -9.65 2.96
CA ARG A 281 55.91 -9.46 2.65
C ARG A 281 56.15 -8.72 1.36
#